data_177ff0923a5fe773c33fc650850370c0
#
_entry.id   177ff0923a5fe773c33fc650850370c0
#
_cell.length_a   1.000
_cell.length_b   1.000
_cell.length_c   1.000
_cell.angle_alpha   90.00
_cell.angle_beta   90.00
_cell.angle_gamma   90.00
#
_symmetry.space_group_name_H-M   'P 1'
#
loop_
_entity.id
_entity.type
_entity.pdbx_description
1 polymer ?
#
loop_
_entity_poly.entity_id
_entity_poly.type
_entity_poly.pdbx_seq_one_letter_code
_entity_poly.pdbx_strand_id
1 'polypeptide(L)'
;MTDICLMFEVHQPFRLNRKFHSDLMALGKVTKKDLFSLYFDHKLNRHVLVRAAEKCYFPANSIILEQIDRYKREQKKFKVAYGISGVFIEQCERWSPDLLESFKQLSESGCVEFLDEPYYHSLASLHGTDRTEFVEQIELHHQLIRDLFNYEPRVVENTECLYNNAIAKTMEGMGYKATVTEGVERILRWRSPNYVYKAKDSNLRVLLRNYSLSDDMGFRFSSTLWEEWPLNASKYASWLAAASGQVVVLFVDYETFGEHHWPESGIHEFLEWLPGEVNKWDHLWWRTPSEVACRHAPIGEIDVHEYNTISWADLERDPSAWINNPMQTVCYESLKELEKSVKGTGDEDLIRLWRYLQMSDNLYYMSIKGGGPGDVHSYFNPMGSPVEAFAVYSRILSDLEARILVELEKPELTAKRMLRRLPIGKGFTFFYEFARPSGLTVHSLEEFYATLKTVDTSSIRFHIEKGDFERWLRQVVGDIKLSNELTNISKKRLRGKALRKRLLATMERRIKELKGITEGTSVRTKHRRRLKTT
;
A
#
# COMPACT_ATOMS: atom_id res chain seq x y z
N MET A 1 -37.64 3.29 -4.94
CA MET A 1 -36.60 4.31 -5.13
C MET A 1 -35.29 3.60 -5.12
N THR A 2 -34.53 3.64 -6.21
CA THR A 2 -33.23 2.96 -6.36
C THR A 2 -32.14 4.02 -6.58
N ASP A 3 -31.12 4.00 -5.76
CA ASP A 3 -29.98 4.91 -5.90
C ASP A 3 -29.01 4.32 -6.95
N ILE A 4 -28.47 5.18 -7.81
CA ILE A 4 -27.42 4.85 -8.77
C ILE A 4 -26.13 5.46 -8.26
N CYS A 5 -25.15 4.62 -7.99
CA CYS A 5 -23.84 5.00 -7.50
C CYS A 5 -22.79 4.73 -8.59
N LEU A 6 -22.39 5.79 -9.30
CA LEU A 6 -21.38 5.71 -10.36
C LEU A 6 -20.02 6.08 -9.79
N MET A 7 -19.09 5.16 -9.92
CA MET A 7 -17.74 5.25 -9.33
C MET A 7 -16.69 4.91 -10.37
N PHE A 8 -15.55 5.55 -10.25
CA PHE A 8 -14.42 5.38 -11.14
C PHE A 8 -13.15 5.06 -10.36
N GLU A 9 -12.42 4.05 -10.83
CA GLU A 9 -11.02 3.82 -10.47
C GLU A 9 -10.13 4.60 -11.44
N VAL A 10 -9.20 5.40 -10.90
CA VAL A 10 -8.25 6.20 -11.69
C VAL A 10 -6.84 5.82 -11.31
N HIS A 11 -6.25 4.93 -12.08
CA HIS A 11 -4.91 4.43 -11.81
C HIS A 11 -4.05 4.35 -13.06
N GLN A 12 -2.78 4.74 -12.93
CA GLN A 12 -1.71 4.47 -13.89
C GLN A 12 -0.45 4.06 -13.12
N PRO A 13 0.09 2.87 -13.36
CA PRO A 13 1.31 2.43 -12.68
C PRO A 13 2.54 3.17 -13.19
N PHE A 14 3.58 3.23 -12.35
CA PHE A 14 4.93 3.48 -12.84
C PHE A 14 5.51 2.20 -13.43
N ARG A 15 5.56 2.12 -14.75
CA ARG A 15 6.07 0.95 -15.49
C ARG A 15 7.57 0.83 -15.32
N LEU A 16 8.02 -0.40 -15.10
CA LEU A 16 9.42 -0.71 -14.86
C LEU A 16 10.28 -0.49 -16.13
N ASN A 17 11.52 -0.13 -15.92
CA ASN A 17 12.50 0.01 -16.97
C ASN A 17 12.95 -1.39 -17.47
N ARG A 18 12.42 -1.80 -18.62
CA ARG A 18 12.74 -3.07 -19.28
C ARG A 18 14.25 -3.28 -19.50
N LYS A 19 15.01 -2.17 -19.67
CA LYS A 19 16.45 -2.19 -19.91
C LYS A 19 17.29 -2.15 -18.63
N PHE A 20 16.65 -2.24 -17.46
CA PHE A 20 17.39 -2.24 -16.20
C PHE A 20 18.37 -3.41 -16.12
N HIS A 21 19.61 -3.07 -15.84
CA HIS A 21 20.68 -4.02 -15.53
C HIS A 21 21.27 -3.66 -14.16
N SER A 22 21.23 -4.62 -13.24
CA SER A 22 21.90 -4.46 -11.95
C SER A 22 23.40 -4.57 -12.16
N ASP A 23 24.14 -3.54 -11.76
CA ASP A 23 25.58 -3.62 -11.60
C ASP A 23 25.90 -3.55 -10.11
N LEU A 24 25.98 -4.72 -9.49
CA LEU A 24 26.28 -4.84 -8.06
C LEU A 24 27.62 -4.20 -7.68
N MET A 25 28.56 -4.09 -8.64
CA MET A 25 29.85 -3.40 -8.43
C MET A 25 29.68 -1.87 -8.36
N ALA A 26 28.56 -1.35 -8.85
CA ALA A 26 28.24 0.07 -8.82
C ALA A 26 27.32 0.48 -7.64
N LEU A 27 27.02 -0.41 -6.68
CA LEU A 27 26.12 -0.15 -5.55
C LEU A 27 26.43 1.15 -4.77
N GLY A 28 27.71 1.51 -4.66
CA GLY A 28 28.13 2.75 -4.01
C GLY A 28 28.24 3.99 -4.92
N LYS A 29 28.03 3.86 -6.24
CA LYS A 29 28.23 4.93 -7.23
C LYS A 29 26.91 5.59 -7.66
N VAL A 30 25.80 4.87 -7.56
CA VAL A 30 24.47 5.37 -7.93
C VAL A 30 23.84 6.01 -6.69
N THR A 31 23.45 7.28 -6.80
CA THR A 31 22.76 7.93 -5.69
C THR A 31 21.35 7.41 -5.54
N LYS A 32 20.78 7.46 -4.33
CA LYS A 32 19.40 7.02 -4.08
C LYS A 32 18.39 7.77 -4.94
N LYS A 33 18.63 9.06 -5.20
CA LYS A 33 17.79 9.89 -6.07
C LYS A 33 17.74 9.39 -7.52
N ASP A 34 18.80 8.74 -7.98
CA ASP A 34 18.86 8.21 -9.35
C ASP A 34 18.17 6.84 -9.48
N LEU A 35 17.92 6.14 -8.36
CA LEU A 35 17.36 4.79 -8.37
C LEU A 35 15.96 4.74 -8.98
N PHE A 36 15.11 5.73 -8.68
CA PHE A 36 13.78 5.79 -9.28
C PHE A 36 13.88 5.82 -10.81
N SER A 37 14.77 6.65 -11.36
CA SER A 37 14.99 6.76 -12.81
C SER A 37 15.64 5.51 -13.42
N LEU A 38 16.31 4.69 -12.63
CA LEU A 38 16.85 3.42 -13.08
C LEU A 38 15.80 2.30 -13.11
N TYR A 39 14.95 2.25 -12.09
CA TYR A 39 13.94 1.20 -11.95
C TYR A 39 12.71 1.43 -12.82
N PHE A 40 12.33 2.68 -13.07
CA PHE A 40 11.10 3.04 -13.80
C PHE A 40 11.40 3.77 -15.11
N ASP A 41 10.64 3.47 -16.17
CA ASP A 41 10.81 4.09 -17.48
C ASP A 41 10.06 5.42 -17.58
N HIS A 42 10.75 6.51 -17.29
CA HIS A 42 10.17 7.87 -17.32
C HIS A 42 9.56 8.26 -18.66
N LYS A 43 10.18 7.86 -19.77
CA LYS A 43 9.70 8.24 -21.11
C LYS A 43 8.41 7.53 -21.44
N LEU A 44 8.35 6.24 -21.15
CA LEU A 44 7.16 5.41 -21.36
C LEU A 44 6.01 5.91 -20.46
N ASN A 45 6.26 6.10 -19.16
CA ASN A 45 5.24 6.54 -18.21
C ASN A 45 4.65 7.89 -18.60
N ARG A 46 5.50 8.88 -18.93
CA ARG A 46 5.04 10.18 -19.45
C ARG A 46 4.21 10.03 -20.72
N HIS A 47 4.68 9.22 -21.68
CA HIS A 47 3.97 9.03 -22.95
C HIS A 47 2.57 8.44 -22.74
N VAL A 48 2.45 7.40 -21.89
CA VAL A 48 1.17 6.77 -21.61
C VAL A 48 0.23 7.72 -20.87
N LEU A 49 0.71 8.41 -19.82
CA LEU A 49 -0.12 9.37 -19.09
C LEU A 49 -0.65 10.49 -20.00
N VAL A 50 0.22 11.12 -20.79
CA VAL A 50 -0.20 12.23 -21.67
C VAL A 50 -1.24 11.75 -22.70
N ARG A 51 -1.01 10.58 -23.31
CA ARG A 51 -1.97 9.98 -24.25
C ARG A 51 -3.32 9.71 -23.58
N ALA A 52 -3.34 9.09 -22.42
CA ALA A 52 -4.56 8.79 -21.68
C ALA A 52 -5.25 10.10 -21.21
N ALA A 53 -4.48 11.11 -20.82
CA ALA A 53 -5.01 12.42 -20.47
C ALA A 53 -5.77 13.07 -21.64
N GLU A 54 -5.18 13.06 -22.82
CA GLU A 54 -5.78 13.67 -24.01
C GLU A 54 -7.01 12.90 -24.52
N LYS A 55 -6.98 11.57 -24.47
CA LYS A 55 -8.03 10.74 -25.05
C LYS A 55 -9.18 10.43 -24.09
N CYS A 56 -8.87 10.35 -22.79
CA CYS A 56 -9.79 9.89 -21.77
C CYS A 56 -10.05 10.95 -20.69
N TYR A 57 -9.06 11.27 -19.87
CA TYR A 57 -9.30 12.00 -18.61
C TYR A 57 -9.82 13.42 -18.82
N PHE A 58 -9.21 14.23 -19.72
CA PHE A 58 -9.70 15.58 -19.98
C PHE A 58 -11.11 15.61 -20.60
N PRO A 59 -11.39 14.82 -21.65
CA PRO A 59 -12.74 14.76 -22.20
C PRO A 59 -13.77 14.29 -21.17
N ALA A 60 -13.49 13.22 -20.43
CA ALA A 60 -14.42 12.67 -19.45
C ALA A 60 -14.65 13.66 -18.29
N ASN A 61 -13.61 14.31 -17.77
CA ASN A 61 -13.74 15.32 -16.71
C ASN A 61 -14.59 16.51 -17.18
N SER A 62 -14.39 16.98 -18.44
CA SER A 62 -15.20 18.05 -19.01
C SER A 62 -16.68 17.65 -19.10
N ILE A 63 -16.95 16.48 -19.65
CA ILE A 63 -18.33 15.95 -19.77
C ILE A 63 -18.99 15.84 -18.41
N ILE A 64 -18.32 15.25 -17.41
CA ILE A 64 -18.88 15.08 -16.07
C ILE A 64 -19.15 16.43 -15.42
N LEU A 65 -18.21 17.38 -15.51
CA LEU A 65 -18.40 18.72 -14.96
C LEU A 65 -19.58 19.45 -15.60
N GLU A 66 -19.70 19.37 -16.94
CA GLU A 66 -20.84 19.94 -17.68
C GLU A 66 -22.17 19.32 -17.28
N GLN A 67 -22.22 18.00 -17.08
CA GLN A 67 -23.43 17.32 -16.62
C GLN A 67 -23.76 17.65 -15.16
N ILE A 68 -22.77 17.79 -14.28
CA ILE A 68 -22.96 18.28 -12.90
C ILE A 68 -23.57 19.68 -12.94
N ASP A 69 -23.00 20.59 -13.71
CA ASP A 69 -23.49 21.97 -13.81
C ASP A 69 -24.88 22.05 -14.43
N ARG A 70 -25.21 21.22 -15.43
CA ARG A 70 -26.53 21.12 -16.05
C ARG A 70 -27.60 20.76 -15.04
N TYR A 71 -27.32 19.78 -14.15
CA TYR A 71 -28.29 19.28 -13.16
C TYR A 71 -28.10 19.87 -11.76
N LYS A 72 -27.24 20.86 -11.59
CA LYS A 72 -26.91 21.46 -10.29
C LYS A 72 -28.12 22.04 -9.54
N ARG A 73 -29.06 22.60 -10.29
CA ARG A 73 -30.28 23.24 -9.73
C ARG A 73 -31.50 22.30 -9.74
N GLU A 74 -31.34 21.12 -10.32
CA GLU A 74 -32.39 20.12 -10.37
C GLU A 74 -32.53 19.38 -9.04
N GLN A 75 -33.69 18.78 -8.81
CA GLN A 75 -33.90 17.93 -7.64
C GLN A 75 -33.03 16.68 -7.68
N LYS A 76 -32.79 16.14 -8.89
CA LYS A 76 -31.95 14.99 -9.16
C LYS A 76 -30.60 15.47 -9.69
N LYS A 77 -29.70 15.83 -8.77
CA LYS A 77 -28.33 16.22 -9.13
C LYS A 77 -27.55 15.02 -9.60
N PHE A 78 -26.78 15.19 -10.67
CA PHE A 78 -25.79 14.18 -11.06
C PHE A 78 -24.62 14.17 -10.09
N LYS A 79 -24.23 12.98 -9.61
CA LYS A 79 -23.17 12.77 -8.64
C LYS A 79 -22.34 11.56 -9.01
N VAL A 80 -21.04 11.64 -8.76
CA VAL A 80 -20.08 10.54 -9.02
C VAL A 80 -19.09 10.41 -7.87
N ALA A 81 -18.32 9.33 -7.86
CA ALA A 81 -17.20 9.16 -6.94
C ALA A 81 -15.95 8.66 -7.66
N TYR A 82 -14.78 8.96 -7.09
CA TYR A 82 -13.48 8.57 -7.63
C TYR A 82 -12.62 7.94 -6.54
N GLY A 83 -12.01 6.78 -6.83
CA GLY A 83 -10.73 6.35 -6.30
C GLY A 83 -9.64 6.89 -7.22
N ILE A 84 -8.65 7.58 -6.68
CA ILE A 84 -7.54 8.13 -7.48
C ILE A 84 -6.23 7.78 -6.79
N SER A 85 -5.49 6.83 -7.33
CA SER A 85 -4.27 6.35 -6.68
C SER A 85 -3.22 7.44 -6.50
N GLY A 86 -2.47 7.38 -5.40
CA GLY A 86 -1.41 8.34 -5.12
C GLY A 86 -0.33 8.36 -6.21
N VAL A 87 -0.03 7.21 -6.80
CA VAL A 87 0.95 7.12 -7.90
C VAL A 87 0.45 7.76 -9.20
N PHE A 88 -0.85 7.77 -9.44
CA PHE A 88 -1.44 8.53 -10.55
C PHE A 88 -1.30 10.05 -10.31
N ILE A 89 -1.64 10.51 -9.10
CA ILE A 89 -1.50 11.92 -8.71
C ILE A 89 -0.06 12.39 -8.88
N GLU A 90 0.93 11.59 -8.42
CA GLU A 90 2.35 11.92 -8.61
C GLU A 90 2.76 12.03 -10.09
N GLN A 91 2.19 11.21 -10.95
CA GLN A 91 2.43 11.31 -12.39
C GLN A 91 1.82 12.58 -12.97
N CYS A 92 0.60 12.93 -12.53
CA CYS A 92 -0.04 14.19 -12.94
C CYS A 92 0.79 15.41 -12.51
N GLU A 93 1.25 15.46 -11.25
CA GLU A 93 2.12 16.54 -10.77
C GLU A 93 3.39 16.71 -11.60
N ARG A 94 3.95 15.60 -12.08
CA ARG A 94 5.21 15.62 -12.86
C ARG A 94 5.02 15.99 -14.32
N TRP A 95 3.93 15.55 -14.96
CA TRP A 95 3.83 15.54 -16.42
C TRP A 95 2.55 16.15 -16.99
N SER A 96 1.51 16.33 -16.17
CA SER A 96 0.23 16.90 -16.58
C SER A 96 -0.49 17.61 -15.42
N PRO A 97 0.09 18.71 -14.88
CA PRO A 97 -0.53 19.44 -13.74
C PRO A 97 -1.94 19.95 -14.06
N ASP A 98 -2.21 20.29 -15.31
CA ASP A 98 -3.53 20.75 -15.76
C ASP A 98 -4.60 19.67 -15.60
N LEU A 99 -4.22 18.39 -15.72
CA LEU A 99 -5.13 17.29 -15.47
C LEU A 99 -5.54 17.24 -13.99
N LEU A 100 -4.59 17.45 -13.10
CA LEU A 100 -4.88 17.51 -11.67
C LEU A 100 -5.80 18.67 -11.33
N GLU A 101 -5.62 19.81 -12.00
CA GLU A 101 -6.50 20.96 -11.85
C GLU A 101 -7.93 20.66 -12.32
N SER A 102 -8.12 19.86 -13.36
CA SER A 102 -9.45 19.45 -13.81
C SER A 102 -10.17 18.57 -12.76
N PHE A 103 -9.46 17.72 -12.03
CA PHE A 103 -10.03 16.97 -10.90
C PHE A 103 -10.37 17.88 -9.71
N LYS A 104 -9.59 18.94 -9.46
CA LYS A 104 -9.94 19.95 -8.43
C LYS A 104 -11.23 20.68 -8.75
N GLN A 105 -11.44 21.06 -10.01
CA GLN A 105 -12.69 21.67 -10.45
C GLN A 105 -13.89 20.74 -10.21
N LEU A 106 -13.73 19.44 -10.45
CA LEU A 106 -14.74 18.44 -10.10
C LEU A 106 -15.00 18.39 -8.60
N SER A 107 -13.97 18.42 -7.76
CA SER A 107 -14.09 18.48 -6.30
C SER A 107 -14.91 19.68 -5.84
N GLU A 108 -14.64 20.85 -6.38
CA GLU A 108 -15.31 22.12 -6.04
C GLU A 108 -16.79 22.15 -6.42
N SER A 109 -17.26 21.25 -7.28
CA SER A 109 -18.66 21.16 -7.69
C SER A 109 -19.61 20.80 -6.54
N GLY A 110 -19.10 20.14 -5.50
CA GLY A 110 -19.89 19.59 -4.39
C GLY A 110 -20.78 18.39 -4.76
N CYS A 111 -20.54 17.79 -5.93
CA CYS A 111 -21.25 16.61 -6.43
C CYS A 111 -20.33 15.40 -6.64
N VAL A 112 -19.09 15.50 -6.19
CA VAL A 112 -18.06 14.45 -6.31
C VAL A 112 -17.65 13.99 -4.91
N GLU A 113 -17.52 12.70 -4.72
CA GLU A 113 -16.93 12.05 -3.56
C GLU A 113 -15.60 11.43 -3.93
N PHE A 114 -14.56 11.61 -3.10
CA PHE A 114 -13.30 10.89 -3.24
C PHE A 114 -13.25 9.76 -2.22
N LEU A 115 -12.76 8.61 -2.68
CA LEU A 115 -12.54 7.43 -1.86
C LEU A 115 -11.09 7.39 -1.41
N ASP A 116 -10.82 6.80 -0.24
CA ASP A 116 -9.47 6.38 0.09
C ASP A 116 -9.17 5.02 -0.50
N GLU A 117 -7.90 4.81 -0.84
CA GLU A 117 -7.35 3.55 -1.33
C GLU A 117 -5.88 3.39 -0.90
N PRO A 118 -5.25 2.21 -1.06
CA PRO A 118 -3.80 2.08 -0.88
C PRO A 118 -3.05 3.00 -1.84
N TYR A 119 -2.26 3.94 -1.32
CA TYR A 119 -1.54 4.99 -2.07
C TYR A 119 -0.84 4.49 -3.34
N TYR A 120 -0.22 3.32 -3.25
CA TYR A 120 0.56 2.71 -4.33
C TYR A 120 -0.24 1.70 -5.15
N HIS A 121 -1.56 1.65 -5.01
CA HIS A 121 -2.42 0.65 -5.66
C HIS A 121 -1.85 -0.76 -5.50
N SER A 122 -1.60 -1.14 -4.27
CA SER A 122 -0.82 -2.31 -3.90
C SER A 122 -1.65 -3.43 -3.29
N LEU A 123 -1.10 -4.64 -3.28
CA LEU A 123 -1.68 -5.78 -2.58
C LEU A 123 -1.34 -5.81 -1.08
N ALA A 124 -0.97 -4.67 -0.48
CA ALA A 124 -0.55 -4.59 0.93
C ALA A 124 -1.61 -5.11 1.92
N SER A 125 -2.89 -5.08 1.56
CA SER A 125 -3.97 -5.67 2.36
C SER A 125 -3.83 -7.18 2.58
N LEU A 126 -3.05 -7.86 1.75
CA LEU A 126 -2.73 -9.29 1.83
C LEU A 126 -1.39 -9.56 2.54
N HIS A 127 -0.63 -8.50 2.92
CA HIS A 127 0.63 -8.62 3.65
C HIS A 127 0.37 -8.90 5.13
N GLY A 128 0.87 -10.00 5.64
CA GLY A 128 0.83 -10.32 7.07
C GLY A 128 -0.55 -10.26 7.73
N THR A 129 -0.59 -10.52 9.02
CA THR A 129 -1.83 -10.53 9.81
C THR A 129 -2.15 -9.18 10.46
N ASP A 130 -1.13 -8.32 10.65
CA ASP A 130 -1.26 -7.00 11.27
C ASP A 130 -1.62 -5.89 10.28
N ARG A 131 -1.43 -6.13 8.96
CA ARG A 131 -1.73 -5.19 7.86
C ARG A 131 -1.15 -3.79 8.06
N THR A 132 -0.02 -3.69 8.74
CA THR A 132 0.61 -2.38 9.05
C THR A 132 0.90 -1.59 7.77
N GLU A 133 1.48 -2.22 6.74
CA GLU A 133 1.76 -1.52 5.48
C GLU A 133 0.50 -1.06 4.75
N PHE A 134 -0.58 -1.84 4.79
CA PHE A 134 -1.87 -1.45 4.23
C PHE A 134 -2.43 -0.19 4.92
N VAL A 135 -2.41 -0.18 6.26
CA VAL A 135 -2.84 0.99 7.05
C VAL A 135 -1.99 2.22 6.71
N GLU A 136 -0.66 2.07 6.71
CA GLU A 136 0.26 3.18 6.39
C GLU A 136 -0.01 3.75 4.98
N GLN A 137 -0.29 2.91 3.99
CA GLN A 137 -0.59 3.38 2.63
C GLN A 137 -1.92 4.11 2.53
N ILE A 138 -2.96 3.65 3.23
CA ILE A 138 -4.24 4.36 3.29
C ILE A 138 -4.10 5.71 4.03
N GLU A 139 -3.34 5.75 5.13
CA GLU A 139 -3.08 7.01 5.85
C GLU A 139 -2.33 8.03 4.98
N LEU A 140 -1.35 7.58 4.18
CA LEU A 140 -0.66 8.42 3.21
C LEU A 140 -1.62 8.97 2.14
N HIS A 141 -2.50 8.11 1.64
CA HIS A 141 -3.50 8.50 0.65
C HIS A 141 -4.51 9.48 1.23
N HIS A 142 -5.05 9.20 2.41
CA HIS A 142 -5.97 10.07 3.13
C HIS A 142 -5.42 11.50 3.28
N GLN A 143 -4.15 11.61 3.71
CA GLN A 143 -3.49 12.90 3.83
C GLN A 143 -3.36 13.60 2.47
N LEU A 144 -3.00 12.87 1.42
CA LEU A 144 -2.89 13.41 0.06
C LEU A 144 -4.23 13.98 -0.45
N ILE A 145 -5.33 13.22 -0.30
CA ILE A 145 -6.67 13.66 -0.75
C ILE A 145 -7.12 14.90 0.03
N ARG A 146 -6.87 14.94 1.33
CA ARG A 146 -7.19 16.12 2.15
C ARG A 146 -6.42 17.37 1.70
N ASP A 147 -5.12 17.21 1.48
CA ASP A 147 -4.25 18.34 1.11
C ASP A 147 -4.55 18.84 -0.30
N LEU A 148 -4.88 17.94 -1.23
CA LEU A 148 -5.06 18.27 -2.64
C LEU A 148 -6.46 18.78 -2.95
N PHE A 149 -7.50 18.14 -2.40
CA PHE A 149 -8.92 18.38 -2.73
C PHE A 149 -9.70 19.02 -1.59
N ASN A 150 -9.08 19.27 -0.44
CA ASN A 150 -9.77 19.74 0.78
C ASN A 150 -11.01 18.88 1.11
N TYR A 151 -10.86 17.56 0.94
CA TYR A 151 -11.93 16.58 1.10
C TYR A 151 -11.56 15.55 2.17
N GLU A 152 -12.54 15.14 2.99
CA GLU A 152 -12.38 14.13 4.05
C GLU A 152 -13.05 12.82 3.62
N PRO A 153 -12.33 11.83 3.10
CA PRO A 153 -12.89 10.56 2.69
C PRO A 153 -13.54 9.79 3.84
N ARG A 154 -14.69 9.19 3.57
CA ARG A 154 -15.44 8.37 4.53
C ARG A 154 -15.65 6.94 4.08
N VAL A 155 -15.40 6.71 2.82
CA VAL A 155 -15.47 5.42 2.16
C VAL A 155 -14.08 5.06 1.68
N VAL A 156 -13.71 3.81 1.83
CA VAL A 156 -12.44 3.26 1.37
C VAL A 156 -12.69 2.13 0.40
N GLU A 157 -11.97 2.13 -0.69
CA GLU A 157 -11.86 0.96 -1.54
C GLU A 157 -10.49 0.31 -1.34
N ASN A 158 -10.40 -0.96 -1.63
CA ASN A 158 -9.11 -1.63 -1.64
C ASN A 158 -8.74 -1.93 -3.09
N THR A 159 -7.46 -1.79 -3.39
CA THR A 159 -6.89 -2.15 -4.69
C THR A 159 -7.62 -3.36 -5.29
N GLU A 160 -8.10 -3.21 -6.54
CA GLU A 160 -8.74 -4.27 -7.30
C GLU A 160 -9.99 -4.88 -6.61
N CYS A 161 -10.69 -4.10 -5.79
CA CYS A 161 -11.84 -4.55 -5.00
C CYS A 161 -11.54 -5.74 -4.06
N LEU A 162 -10.28 -5.94 -3.66
CA LEU A 162 -9.88 -7.02 -2.76
C LEU A 162 -10.59 -6.90 -1.41
N TYR A 163 -11.30 -7.97 -1.03
CA TYR A 163 -12.09 -7.98 0.19
C TYR A 163 -12.08 -9.34 0.89
N ASN A 164 -11.98 -9.30 2.21
CA ASN A 164 -12.31 -10.35 3.15
C ASN A 164 -12.64 -9.75 4.53
N ASN A 165 -13.11 -10.57 5.47
CA ASN A 165 -13.53 -10.10 6.79
C ASN A 165 -12.41 -9.39 7.57
N ALA A 166 -11.17 -9.83 7.44
CA ALA A 166 -10.06 -9.24 8.17
C ALA A 166 -9.63 -7.87 7.58
N ILE A 167 -9.69 -7.72 6.24
CA ILE A 167 -9.51 -6.43 5.57
C ILE A 167 -10.61 -5.46 6.02
N ALA A 168 -11.87 -5.90 5.99
CA ALA A 168 -13.01 -5.09 6.43
C ALA A 168 -12.86 -4.61 7.89
N LYS A 169 -12.42 -5.50 8.79
CA LYS A 169 -12.16 -5.16 10.19
C LYS A 169 -11.06 -4.11 10.34
N THR A 170 -10.03 -4.17 9.51
CA THR A 170 -8.95 -3.17 9.50
C THR A 170 -9.51 -1.80 9.08
N MET A 171 -10.29 -1.75 7.99
CA MET A 171 -10.93 -0.52 7.50
C MET A 171 -11.89 0.08 8.54
N GLU A 172 -12.70 -0.74 9.21
CA GLU A 172 -13.56 -0.28 10.31
C GLU A 172 -12.73 0.30 11.47
N GLY A 173 -11.62 -0.36 11.81
CA GLY A 173 -10.69 0.10 12.85
C GLY A 173 -10.05 1.46 12.53
N MET A 174 -9.90 1.81 11.26
CA MET A 174 -9.45 3.12 10.79
C MET A 174 -10.57 4.18 10.80
N GLY A 175 -11.83 3.79 11.04
CA GLY A 175 -12.96 4.70 11.19
C GLY A 175 -13.83 4.90 9.95
N TYR A 176 -13.55 4.19 8.86
CA TYR A 176 -14.36 4.25 7.63
C TYR A 176 -15.79 3.77 7.87
N LYS A 177 -16.73 4.31 7.10
CA LYS A 177 -18.17 4.03 7.21
C LYS A 177 -18.64 2.99 6.21
N ALA A 178 -17.97 2.92 5.07
CA ALA A 178 -18.27 1.96 4.02
C ALA A 178 -17.01 1.56 3.25
N THR A 179 -17.12 0.41 2.59
CA THR A 179 -16.17 -0.06 1.57
C THR A 179 -16.93 -0.55 0.35
N VAL A 180 -16.21 -0.64 -0.76
CA VAL A 180 -16.73 -1.16 -2.02
C VAL A 180 -15.99 -2.45 -2.36
N THR A 181 -16.70 -3.43 -2.90
CA THR A 181 -16.11 -4.67 -3.41
C THR A 181 -17.00 -5.31 -4.47
N GLU A 182 -16.56 -6.42 -5.03
CA GLU A 182 -17.25 -7.10 -6.10
C GLU A 182 -18.48 -7.88 -5.62
N GLY A 183 -19.55 -7.85 -6.42
CA GLY A 183 -20.77 -8.60 -6.18
C GLY A 183 -20.68 -10.07 -6.59
N VAL A 184 -19.80 -10.84 -5.98
CA VAL A 184 -19.46 -12.20 -6.39
C VAL A 184 -20.59 -13.20 -6.07
N GLU A 185 -21.07 -13.93 -7.08
CA GLU A 185 -22.21 -14.86 -6.96
C GLU A 185 -21.98 -15.97 -5.93
N ARG A 186 -20.76 -16.53 -5.84
CA ARG A 186 -20.45 -17.59 -4.86
C ARG A 186 -20.61 -17.13 -3.41
N ILE A 187 -20.47 -15.80 -3.16
CA ILE A 187 -20.67 -15.18 -1.84
C ILE A 187 -22.14 -14.77 -1.65
N LEU A 188 -22.71 -14.16 -2.68
CA LEU A 188 -24.11 -13.70 -2.65
C LEU A 188 -25.10 -14.85 -2.68
N ARG A 189 -24.82 -15.93 -3.41
CA ARG A 189 -25.73 -17.05 -3.67
C ARG A 189 -27.01 -16.53 -4.36
N TRP A 190 -28.15 -16.56 -3.67
CA TRP A 190 -29.43 -16.06 -4.17
C TRP A 190 -29.66 -14.57 -3.91
N ARG A 191 -28.77 -13.91 -3.17
CA ARG A 191 -28.87 -12.49 -2.84
C ARG A 191 -28.46 -11.62 -4.03
N SER A 192 -29.03 -10.42 -4.11
CA SER A 192 -28.67 -9.45 -5.15
C SER A 192 -27.56 -8.50 -4.67
N PRO A 193 -26.64 -8.06 -5.56
CA PRO A 193 -25.68 -7.00 -5.24
C PRO A 193 -26.34 -5.62 -5.06
N ASN A 194 -27.58 -5.47 -5.50
CA ASN A 194 -28.29 -4.17 -5.51
C ASN A 194 -28.84 -3.75 -4.14
N TYR A 195 -28.20 -4.20 -3.07
CA TYR A 195 -28.56 -3.83 -1.70
C TYR A 195 -27.32 -3.47 -0.89
N VAL A 196 -27.52 -2.65 0.14
CA VAL A 196 -26.48 -2.36 1.11
C VAL A 196 -26.35 -3.52 2.09
N TYR A 197 -25.13 -3.98 2.28
CA TYR A 197 -24.77 -4.99 3.29
C TYR A 197 -23.89 -4.38 4.36
N LYS A 198 -23.53 -5.15 5.36
CA LYS A 198 -22.45 -4.85 6.29
C LYS A 198 -21.42 -5.96 6.31
N ALA A 199 -20.22 -5.64 6.71
CA ALA A 199 -19.18 -6.65 6.91
C ALA A 199 -19.54 -7.58 8.09
N LYS A 200 -19.02 -8.80 8.07
CA LYS A 200 -19.24 -9.79 9.13
C LYS A 200 -18.78 -9.26 10.48
N ASP A 201 -19.65 -9.37 11.47
CA ASP A 201 -19.41 -8.92 12.85
C ASP A 201 -18.90 -7.47 12.97
N SER A 202 -19.37 -6.58 12.09
CA SER A 202 -18.93 -5.20 11.93
C SER A 202 -20.10 -4.27 11.59
N ASN A 203 -19.90 -2.95 11.75
CA ASN A 203 -20.83 -1.92 11.30
C ASN A 203 -20.41 -1.29 9.96
N LEU A 204 -19.26 -1.65 9.42
CA LEU A 204 -18.80 -1.17 8.12
C LEU A 204 -19.80 -1.59 7.03
N ARG A 205 -20.32 -0.62 6.30
CA ARG A 205 -21.20 -0.90 5.15
C ARG A 205 -20.37 -1.46 4.01
N VAL A 206 -20.95 -2.44 3.30
CA VAL A 206 -20.35 -3.05 2.11
C VAL A 206 -21.26 -2.78 0.93
N LEU A 207 -20.77 -2.00 -0.01
CA LEU A 207 -21.41 -1.70 -1.28
C LEU A 207 -20.85 -2.67 -2.32
N LEU A 208 -21.74 -3.34 -3.03
CA LEU A 208 -21.36 -4.41 -3.95
C LEU A 208 -21.51 -3.93 -5.40
N ARG A 209 -20.40 -3.99 -6.14
CA ARG A 209 -20.39 -3.72 -7.58
C ARG A 209 -21.39 -4.62 -8.28
N ASN A 210 -22.29 -4.03 -9.06
CA ASN A 210 -23.11 -4.77 -10.00
C ASN A 210 -22.24 -5.07 -11.23
N TYR A 211 -21.58 -6.22 -11.23
CA TYR A 211 -20.61 -6.55 -12.26
C TYR A 211 -21.22 -6.66 -13.64
N SER A 212 -22.44 -7.20 -13.79
CA SER A 212 -23.07 -7.34 -15.09
C SER A 212 -23.22 -5.98 -15.78
N LEU A 213 -23.84 -5.01 -15.08
CA LEU A 213 -24.05 -3.67 -15.62
C LEU A 213 -22.74 -2.88 -15.76
N SER A 214 -21.81 -3.04 -14.80
CA SER A 214 -20.51 -2.39 -14.89
C SER A 214 -19.69 -2.92 -16.08
N ASP A 215 -19.68 -4.24 -16.29
CA ASP A 215 -18.95 -4.89 -17.39
C ASP A 215 -19.59 -4.63 -18.76
N ASP A 216 -20.93 -4.39 -18.80
CA ASP A 216 -21.61 -3.96 -20.04
C ASP A 216 -21.05 -2.62 -20.53
N MET A 217 -20.80 -1.71 -19.62
CA MET A 217 -20.18 -0.41 -19.90
C MET A 217 -18.66 -0.51 -20.07
N GLY A 218 -17.97 -1.24 -19.16
CA GLY A 218 -16.52 -1.26 -19.07
C GLY A 218 -15.83 -2.15 -20.12
N PHE A 219 -16.47 -3.24 -20.55
CA PHE A 219 -15.83 -4.23 -21.43
C PHE A 219 -16.62 -4.51 -22.70
N ARG A 220 -17.96 -4.54 -22.64
CA ARG A 220 -18.78 -4.96 -23.77
C ARG A 220 -19.20 -3.83 -24.72
N PHE A 221 -19.08 -2.58 -24.29
CA PHE A 221 -19.59 -1.39 -25.01
C PHE A 221 -19.19 -1.35 -26.49
N SER A 222 -17.93 -1.62 -26.83
CA SER A 222 -17.42 -1.60 -28.20
C SER A 222 -17.49 -2.95 -28.92
N SER A 223 -18.01 -4.00 -28.26
CA SER A 223 -18.06 -5.35 -28.83
C SER A 223 -19.23 -5.50 -29.81
N THR A 224 -18.95 -5.41 -31.10
CA THR A 224 -19.96 -5.59 -32.17
C THR A 224 -20.55 -7.00 -32.23
N LEU A 225 -19.93 -7.98 -31.58
CA LEU A 225 -20.44 -9.37 -31.49
C LEU A 225 -21.35 -9.57 -30.27
N TRP A 226 -21.48 -8.58 -29.40
CA TRP A 226 -22.38 -8.65 -28.27
C TRP A 226 -23.83 -8.45 -28.72
N GLU A 227 -24.72 -9.31 -28.27
CA GLU A 227 -26.14 -9.30 -28.70
C GLU A 227 -26.86 -7.98 -28.41
N GLU A 228 -26.42 -7.27 -27.36
CA GLU A 228 -27.00 -5.99 -26.97
C GLU A 228 -26.30 -4.77 -27.61
N TRP A 229 -25.34 -5.01 -28.53
CA TRP A 229 -24.72 -3.91 -29.27
C TRP A 229 -25.68 -3.31 -30.31
N PRO A 230 -25.70 -1.98 -30.52
CA PRO A 230 -24.97 -0.95 -29.79
C PRO A 230 -25.63 -0.61 -28.45
N LEU A 231 -24.80 -0.35 -27.44
CA LEU A 231 -25.27 0.18 -26.17
C LEU A 231 -25.30 1.73 -26.25
N ASN A 232 -26.45 2.30 -25.90
CA ASN A 232 -26.60 3.74 -25.75
C ASN A 232 -27.18 4.10 -24.38
N ALA A 233 -27.09 5.38 -24.01
CA ALA A 233 -27.49 5.86 -22.69
C ALA A 233 -28.98 5.57 -22.36
N SER A 234 -29.88 5.68 -23.33
CA SER A 234 -31.32 5.42 -23.11
C SER A 234 -31.59 3.93 -22.83
N LYS A 235 -30.98 3.03 -23.60
CA LYS A 235 -31.05 1.59 -23.39
C LYS A 235 -30.48 1.21 -22.01
N TYR A 236 -29.32 1.73 -21.68
CA TYR A 236 -28.68 1.46 -20.37
C TYR A 236 -29.51 1.99 -19.20
N ALA A 237 -30.06 3.20 -19.32
CA ALA A 237 -30.96 3.76 -18.31
C ALA A 237 -32.21 2.91 -18.09
N SER A 238 -32.76 2.28 -19.16
CA SER A 238 -33.89 1.37 -19.03
C SER A 238 -33.53 0.09 -18.25
N TRP A 239 -32.30 -0.42 -18.39
CA TRP A 239 -31.80 -1.55 -17.59
C TRP A 239 -31.62 -1.16 -16.12
N LEU A 240 -31.08 0.04 -15.86
CA LEU A 240 -30.99 0.57 -14.49
C LEU A 240 -32.37 0.72 -13.84
N ALA A 241 -33.36 1.16 -14.62
CA ALA A 241 -34.73 1.31 -14.13
C ALA A 241 -35.43 -0.04 -13.85
N ALA A 242 -35.05 -1.08 -14.57
CA ALA A 242 -35.55 -2.46 -14.36
C ALA A 242 -34.83 -3.15 -13.17
N ALA A 243 -33.67 -2.66 -12.75
CA ALA A 243 -32.89 -3.24 -11.67
C ALA A 243 -33.58 -2.98 -10.31
N SER A 244 -34.01 -4.06 -9.66
CA SER A 244 -34.64 -3.98 -8.33
C SER A 244 -33.59 -3.87 -7.23
N GLY A 245 -33.84 -3.04 -6.21
CA GLY A 245 -32.99 -2.94 -5.04
C GLY A 245 -32.95 -1.55 -4.41
N GLN A 246 -32.05 -1.39 -3.46
CA GLN A 246 -31.80 -0.10 -2.79
C GLN A 246 -30.82 0.77 -3.60
N VAL A 247 -29.82 0.12 -4.23
CA VAL A 247 -28.73 0.79 -4.95
C VAL A 247 -28.22 -0.10 -6.09
N VAL A 248 -27.84 0.50 -7.20
CA VAL A 248 -27.01 -0.12 -8.23
C VAL A 248 -25.65 0.55 -8.20
N VAL A 249 -24.61 -0.18 -7.80
CA VAL A 249 -23.23 0.29 -7.79
C VAL A 249 -22.58 -0.05 -9.12
N LEU A 250 -22.27 0.98 -9.88
CA LEU A 250 -21.51 0.93 -11.12
C LEU A 250 -20.09 1.37 -10.81
N PHE A 251 -19.13 0.48 -10.94
CA PHE A 251 -17.74 0.78 -10.66
C PHE A 251 -16.87 0.24 -11.80
N VAL A 252 -16.15 1.13 -12.46
CA VAL A 252 -15.33 0.84 -13.64
C VAL A 252 -14.05 1.65 -13.62
N ASP A 253 -13.03 1.17 -14.33
CA ASP A 253 -11.85 1.94 -14.64
C ASP A 253 -12.26 3.22 -15.40
N TYR A 254 -11.72 4.35 -15.00
CA TYR A 254 -12.04 5.61 -15.66
C TYR A 254 -11.53 5.64 -17.11
N GLU A 255 -10.49 4.87 -17.39
CA GLU A 255 -9.94 4.61 -18.72
C GLU A 255 -10.96 4.01 -19.70
N THR A 256 -12.08 3.49 -19.21
CA THR A 256 -13.24 3.09 -20.02
C THR A 256 -13.63 4.19 -21.02
N PHE A 257 -13.55 5.46 -20.62
CA PHE A 257 -14.06 6.60 -21.39
C PHE A 257 -13.01 7.25 -22.29
N GLY A 258 -12.39 6.48 -23.17
CA GLY A 258 -11.50 6.98 -24.21
C GLY A 258 -10.23 6.16 -24.43
N GLU A 259 -9.86 5.28 -23.51
CA GLU A 259 -8.67 4.43 -23.63
C GLU A 259 -9.06 2.95 -23.83
N HIS A 260 -9.98 2.39 -23.04
CA HIS A 260 -10.52 1.04 -23.25
C HIS A 260 -11.51 1.03 -24.42
N HIS A 261 -12.40 2.00 -24.47
CA HIS A 261 -13.27 2.27 -25.61
C HIS A 261 -12.86 3.60 -26.22
N TRP A 262 -12.42 3.56 -27.45
CA TRP A 262 -11.93 4.75 -28.15
C TRP A 262 -13.07 5.75 -28.36
N PRO A 263 -12.80 7.06 -28.47
CA PRO A 263 -13.84 8.07 -28.66
C PRO A 263 -14.79 7.78 -29.82
N GLU A 264 -14.28 7.19 -30.90
CA GLU A 264 -15.06 6.83 -32.09
C GLU A 264 -16.13 5.74 -31.85
N SER A 265 -16.06 5.05 -30.70
CA SER A 265 -17.09 4.08 -30.29
C SER A 265 -18.39 4.73 -29.83
N GLY A 266 -18.38 6.05 -29.57
CA GLY A 266 -19.51 6.77 -28.99
C GLY A 266 -19.54 6.74 -27.45
N ILE A 267 -18.43 6.34 -26.80
CA ILE A 267 -18.38 6.21 -25.33
C ILE A 267 -18.52 7.57 -24.63
N HIS A 268 -18.01 8.64 -25.24
CA HIS A 268 -18.15 9.99 -24.70
C HIS A 268 -19.60 10.48 -24.79
N GLU A 269 -20.27 10.27 -25.91
CA GLU A 269 -21.71 10.56 -26.08
C GLU A 269 -22.55 9.76 -25.09
N PHE A 270 -22.19 8.49 -24.87
CA PHE A 270 -22.83 7.67 -23.85
C PHE A 270 -22.72 8.32 -22.46
N LEU A 271 -21.51 8.75 -22.05
CA LEU A 271 -21.29 9.40 -20.76
C LEU A 271 -22.04 10.73 -20.66
N GLU A 272 -22.08 11.50 -21.74
CA GLU A 272 -22.78 12.78 -21.80
C GLU A 272 -24.31 12.63 -21.61
N TRP A 273 -24.91 11.65 -22.28
CA TRP A 273 -26.37 11.49 -22.25
C TRP A 273 -26.87 10.69 -21.05
N LEU A 274 -26.03 9.85 -20.45
CA LEU A 274 -26.44 8.95 -19.37
C LEU A 274 -27.12 9.64 -18.18
N PRO A 275 -26.60 10.77 -17.65
CA PRO A 275 -27.24 11.44 -16.51
C PRO A 275 -28.66 11.88 -16.81
N GLY A 276 -28.90 12.43 -18.00
CA GLY A 276 -30.21 12.88 -18.44
C GLY A 276 -31.19 11.72 -18.65
N GLU A 277 -30.72 10.63 -19.27
CA GLU A 277 -31.57 9.45 -19.51
C GLU A 277 -31.99 8.77 -18.19
N VAL A 278 -31.11 8.70 -17.22
CA VAL A 278 -31.45 8.18 -15.87
C VAL A 278 -32.42 9.10 -15.15
N ASN A 279 -32.27 10.42 -15.28
CA ASN A 279 -33.16 11.39 -14.63
C ASN A 279 -34.61 11.37 -15.14
N LYS A 280 -34.88 10.79 -16.32
CA LYS A 280 -36.25 10.58 -16.83
C LYS A 280 -37.07 9.58 -15.98
N TRP A 281 -36.41 8.74 -15.20
CA TRP A 281 -37.05 7.71 -14.39
C TRP A 281 -37.26 8.22 -12.95
N ASP A 282 -38.48 8.46 -12.53
CA ASP A 282 -38.83 9.09 -11.24
C ASP A 282 -38.25 8.37 -10.03
N HIS A 283 -38.08 7.06 -10.09
CA HIS A 283 -37.59 6.24 -8.98
C HIS A 283 -36.08 6.10 -8.93
N LEU A 284 -35.31 6.59 -9.92
CA LEU A 284 -33.85 6.55 -9.94
C LEU A 284 -33.23 7.87 -9.41
N TRP A 285 -32.15 7.76 -8.64
CA TRP A 285 -31.45 8.90 -8.03
C TRP A 285 -29.94 8.69 -8.06
N TRP A 286 -29.19 9.68 -8.48
CA TRP A 286 -27.74 9.68 -8.36
C TRP A 286 -27.32 9.92 -6.91
N ARG A 287 -26.46 9.05 -6.37
CA ARG A 287 -25.92 9.15 -5.00
C ARG A 287 -24.45 8.76 -4.95
N THR A 288 -23.74 9.40 -4.04
CA THR A 288 -22.39 9.01 -3.70
C THR A 288 -22.37 7.81 -2.75
N PRO A 289 -21.25 7.06 -2.66
CA PRO A 289 -21.14 5.91 -1.77
C PRO A 289 -21.47 6.22 -0.30
N SER A 290 -20.99 7.33 0.23
CA SER A 290 -21.28 7.73 1.61
C SER A 290 -22.75 8.08 1.82
N GLU A 291 -23.41 8.70 0.85
CA GLU A 291 -24.85 8.97 0.90
C GLU A 291 -25.66 7.67 0.92
N VAL A 292 -25.29 6.71 0.06
CA VAL A 292 -25.92 5.38 0.02
C VAL A 292 -25.75 4.66 1.35
N ALA A 293 -24.52 4.63 1.87
CA ALA A 293 -24.20 3.97 3.14
C ALA A 293 -24.96 4.56 4.34
N CYS A 294 -25.21 5.88 4.33
CA CYS A 294 -25.96 6.56 5.37
C CYS A 294 -27.49 6.37 5.22
N ARG A 295 -27.99 6.33 3.97
CA ARG A 295 -29.41 6.30 3.67
C ARG A 295 -30.05 4.95 3.92
N HIS A 296 -29.36 3.87 3.60
CA HIS A 296 -29.93 2.53 3.60
C HIS A 296 -29.45 1.70 4.79
N ALA A 297 -30.38 1.07 5.46
CA ALA A 297 -30.06 0.03 6.43
C ALA A 297 -29.55 -1.22 5.68
N PRO A 298 -28.51 -1.91 6.19
CA PRO A 298 -28.03 -3.13 5.59
C PRO A 298 -29.06 -4.25 5.73
N ILE A 299 -29.24 -5.03 4.65
CA ILE A 299 -30.19 -6.15 4.65
C ILE A 299 -29.56 -7.48 5.14
N GLY A 300 -28.26 -7.52 5.34
CA GLY A 300 -27.54 -8.70 5.77
C GLY A 300 -26.04 -8.48 5.87
N GLU A 301 -25.29 -9.55 6.05
CA GLU A 301 -23.84 -9.53 6.16
C GLU A 301 -23.17 -10.14 4.94
N ILE A 302 -21.99 -9.61 4.59
CA ILE A 302 -21.05 -10.22 3.65
C ILE A 302 -19.97 -10.89 4.49
N ASP A 303 -19.92 -12.23 4.38
CA ASP A 303 -19.00 -13.09 5.11
C ASP A 303 -18.02 -13.73 4.13
N VAL A 304 -16.78 -13.26 4.13
CA VAL A 304 -15.71 -13.74 3.27
C VAL A 304 -14.49 -14.05 4.11
N HIS A 305 -14.24 -15.34 4.30
CA HIS A 305 -13.03 -15.79 5.00
C HIS A 305 -11.76 -15.42 4.22
N GLU A 306 -10.64 -15.22 4.90
CA GLU A 306 -9.36 -14.84 4.28
C GLU A 306 -8.92 -15.77 3.13
N TYR A 307 -9.18 -17.07 3.25
CA TYR A 307 -8.88 -18.05 2.18
C TYR A 307 -9.78 -17.93 0.95
N ASN A 308 -10.88 -17.21 1.06
CA ASN A 308 -11.84 -16.97 -0.02
C ASN A 308 -11.85 -15.50 -0.45
N THR A 309 -10.78 -14.76 -0.16
CA THR A 309 -10.65 -13.35 -0.56
C THR A 309 -11.18 -13.15 -1.98
N ILE A 310 -12.01 -12.14 -2.16
CA ILE A 310 -12.62 -11.79 -3.45
C ILE A 310 -11.97 -10.55 -4.05
N SER A 311 -12.14 -10.39 -5.35
CA SER A 311 -11.68 -9.27 -6.16
C SER A 311 -12.62 -9.10 -7.35
N TRP A 312 -12.48 -8.03 -8.11
CA TRP A 312 -13.19 -7.87 -9.39
C TRP A 312 -12.44 -8.48 -10.59
N ALA A 313 -11.17 -8.84 -10.39
CA ALA A 313 -10.28 -9.27 -11.46
C ALA A 313 -10.61 -10.68 -11.97
N ASP A 314 -10.45 -10.84 -13.27
CA ASP A 314 -10.64 -12.08 -14.03
C ASP A 314 -12.03 -12.76 -13.80
N LEU A 315 -12.20 -13.94 -14.33
CA LEU A 315 -13.43 -14.71 -14.14
C LEU A 315 -13.55 -15.36 -12.77
N GLU A 316 -12.40 -15.67 -12.15
CA GLU A 316 -12.33 -16.28 -10.82
C GLU A 316 -12.73 -15.32 -9.70
N ARG A 317 -12.59 -14.02 -9.93
CA ARG A 317 -12.92 -12.97 -8.96
C ARG A 317 -12.28 -13.22 -7.61
N ASP A 318 -10.95 -13.44 -7.64
CA ASP A 318 -10.11 -13.72 -6.48
C ASP A 318 -8.68 -13.20 -6.71
N PRO A 319 -7.74 -13.33 -5.73
CA PRO A 319 -6.37 -12.82 -5.87
C PRO A 319 -5.51 -13.57 -6.91
N SER A 320 -6.02 -14.61 -7.57
CA SER A 320 -5.23 -15.43 -8.49
C SER A 320 -4.77 -14.72 -9.77
N ALA A 321 -5.27 -13.52 -10.03
CA ALA A 321 -4.72 -12.64 -11.06
C ALA A 321 -3.27 -12.23 -10.77
N TRP A 322 -2.90 -12.13 -9.49
CA TRP A 322 -1.59 -11.64 -9.01
C TRP A 322 -0.75 -12.69 -8.29
N ILE A 323 -1.38 -13.71 -7.69
CA ILE A 323 -0.73 -14.71 -6.83
C ILE A 323 -1.25 -16.10 -7.23
N ASN A 324 -0.80 -16.61 -8.38
CA ASN A 324 -1.27 -17.90 -8.89
C ASN A 324 -0.12 -18.79 -9.39
N ASN A 325 0.77 -18.25 -10.21
CA ASN A 325 1.88 -19.02 -10.75
C ASN A 325 3.16 -18.82 -9.94
N PRO A 326 4.17 -19.69 -10.09
CA PRO A 326 5.42 -19.62 -9.33
C PRO A 326 6.17 -18.28 -9.47
N MET A 327 6.13 -17.62 -10.64
CA MET A 327 6.81 -16.34 -10.86
C MET A 327 6.18 -15.25 -9.99
N GLN A 328 4.85 -15.17 -10.00
CA GLN A 328 4.10 -14.22 -9.18
C GLN A 328 4.33 -14.48 -7.69
N THR A 329 4.22 -15.74 -7.26
CA THR A 329 4.36 -16.12 -5.85
C THR A 329 5.76 -15.79 -5.31
N VAL A 330 6.82 -16.13 -6.04
CA VAL A 330 8.20 -15.83 -5.61
C VAL A 330 8.42 -14.32 -5.51
N CYS A 331 7.96 -13.54 -6.48
CA CYS A 331 8.12 -12.08 -6.46
C CYS A 331 7.32 -11.44 -5.31
N TYR A 332 6.08 -11.88 -5.10
CA TYR A 332 5.22 -11.39 -4.03
C TYR A 332 5.81 -11.67 -2.64
N GLU A 333 6.24 -12.91 -2.38
CA GLU A 333 6.86 -13.27 -1.10
C GLU A 333 8.18 -12.52 -0.87
N SER A 334 9.05 -12.43 -1.90
CA SER A 334 10.29 -11.66 -1.79
C SER A 334 10.03 -10.19 -1.47
N LEU A 335 9.05 -9.57 -2.13
CA LEU A 335 8.66 -8.18 -1.87
C LEU A 335 8.18 -7.99 -0.42
N LYS A 336 7.35 -8.90 0.07
CA LYS A 336 6.80 -8.90 1.43
C LYS A 336 7.90 -9.10 2.49
N GLU A 337 8.83 -10.02 2.24
CA GLU A 337 9.96 -10.28 3.16
C GLU A 337 10.88 -9.08 3.34
N LEU A 338 10.99 -8.20 2.34
CA LEU A 338 11.77 -6.97 2.42
C LEU A 338 11.19 -5.94 3.39
N GLU A 339 9.89 -5.97 3.72
CA GLU A 339 9.22 -4.96 4.54
C GLU A 339 9.98 -4.62 5.82
N LYS A 340 10.28 -5.64 6.62
CA LYS A 340 10.97 -5.44 7.91
C LYS A 340 12.36 -4.85 7.74
N SER A 341 13.08 -5.27 6.71
CA SER A 341 14.45 -4.85 6.44
C SER A 341 14.47 -3.42 5.92
N VAL A 342 13.63 -3.07 4.94
CA VAL A 342 13.58 -1.73 4.37
C VAL A 342 13.09 -0.70 5.39
N LYS A 343 12.02 -0.98 6.13
CA LYS A 343 11.56 -0.13 7.25
C LYS A 343 12.62 0.00 8.34
N GLY A 344 13.38 -1.06 8.59
CA GLY A 344 14.51 -1.08 9.52
C GLY A 344 15.68 -0.18 9.15
N THR A 345 15.80 0.25 7.89
CA THR A 345 16.80 1.25 7.47
C THR A 345 16.47 2.65 7.97
N GLY A 346 15.18 2.98 8.13
CA GLY A 346 14.71 4.34 8.37
C GLY A 346 15.04 5.30 7.22
N ASP A 347 15.28 4.78 6.04
CA ASP A 347 15.61 5.53 4.84
C ASP A 347 14.36 5.70 3.96
N GLU A 348 13.83 6.91 3.93
CA GLU A 348 12.59 7.24 3.22
C GLU A 348 12.66 6.95 1.72
N ASP A 349 13.81 7.17 1.08
CA ASP A 349 13.97 6.91 -0.36
C ASP A 349 13.89 5.39 -0.66
N LEU A 350 14.51 4.54 0.17
CA LEU A 350 14.44 3.09 0.00
C LEU A 350 13.05 2.54 0.31
N ILE A 351 12.39 3.06 1.38
CA ILE A 351 11.02 2.69 1.71
C ILE A 351 10.07 3.05 0.57
N ARG A 352 10.19 4.25 0.02
CA ARG A 352 9.38 4.72 -1.11
C ARG A 352 9.60 3.89 -2.38
N LEU A 353 10.84 3.53 -2.69
CA LEU A 353 11.16 2.64 -3.82
C LEU A 353 10.53 1.25 -3.65
N TRP A 354 10.62 0.68 -2.45
CA TRP A 354 9.97 -0.59 -2.13
C TRP A 354 8.45 -0.49 -2.26
N ARG A 355 7.84 0.62 -1.85
CA ARG A 355 6.41 0.87 -2.01
C ARG A 355 5.97 0.98 -3.46
N TYR A 356 6.72 1.65 -4.32
CA TYR A 356 6.43 1.68 -5.77
C TYR A 356 6.49 0.28 -6.41
N LEU A 357 7.33 -0.61 -5.91
CA LEU A 357 7.39 -1.98 -6.43
C LEU A 357 6.18 -2.82 -6.00
N GLN A 358 5.39 -2.38 -5.03
CA GLN A 358 4.18 -3.06 -4.57
C GLN A 358 2.97 -2.86 -5.49
N MET A 359 3.01 -1.96 -6.48
CA MET A 359 1.91 -1.79 -7.43
C MET A 359 1.47 -3.14 -7.99
N SER A 360 0.17 -3.42 -7.95
CA SER A 360 -0.44 -4.70 -8.34
C SER A 360 -0.08 -5.09 -9.76
N ASP A 361 0.01 -4.12 -10.68
CA ASP A 361 0.35 -4.30 -12.08
C ASP A 361 1.65 -5.08 -12.30
N ASN A 362 2.67 -4.85 -11.46
CA ASN A 362 3.95 -5.55 -11.59
C ASN A 362 3.81 -7.06 -11.48
N LEU A 363 2.91 -7.53 -10.62
CA LEU A 363 2.61 -8.96 -10.48
C LEU A 363 1.64 -9.44 -11.56
N TYR A 364 0.69 -8.61 -11.96
CA TYR A 364 -0.25 -8.93 -13.01
C TYR A 364 0.44 -9.19 -14.36
N TYR A 365 1.47 -8.42 -14.71
CA TYR A 365 2.25 -8.61 -15.94
C TYR A 365 2.94 -9.99 -16.03
N MET A 366 3.04 -10.72 -14.91
CA MET A 366 3.55 -12.08 -14.83
C MET A 366 2.44 -13.14 -14.94
N SER A 367 1.17 -12.74 -15.08
CA SER A 367 0.05 -13.68 -15.24
C SER A 367 0.19 -14.47 -16.53
N ILE A 368 -0.06 -15.78 -16.44
CA ILE A 368 -0.11 -16.69 -17.58
C ILE A 368 -1.54 -17.09 -17.93
N LYS A 369 -2.52 -16.47 -17.27
CA LYS A 369 -3.92 -16.65 -17.58
C LYS A 369 -4.24 -15.99 -18.92
N GLY A 370 -5.05 -16.63 -19.74
CA GLY A 370 -5.52 -16.12 -21.02
C GLY A 370 -7.02 -16.31 -21.17
N GLY A 371 -7.65 -15.44 -21.96
CA GLY A 371 -9.04 -15.59 -22.36
C GLY A 371 -10.04 -15.08 -21.33
N GLY A 372 -10.14 -13.77 -21.17
CA GLY A 372 -11.15 -13.13 -20.33
C GLY A 372 -11.00 -11.60 -20.37
N PRO A 373 -11.69 -10.86 -19.50
CA PRO A 373 -11.49 -9.43 -19.34
C PRO A 373 -10.03 -9.01 -19.04
N GLY A 374 -9.19 -9.98 -18.62
CA GLY A 374 -7.76 -9.81 -18.36
C GLY A 374 -6.88 -9.47 -19.56
N ASP A 375 -7.39 -9.57 -20.79
CA ASP A 375 -6.66 -9.11 -21.99
C ASP A 375 -6.41 -7.59 -21.99
N VAL A 376 -7.17 -6.83 -21.18
CA VAL A 376 -6.95 -5.40 -20.95
C VAL A 376 -5.54 -5.13 -20.39
N HIS A 377 -5.06 -5.99 -19.48
CA HIS A 377 -3.74 -5.84 -18.88
C HIS A 377 -2.60 -6.13 -19.85
N SER A 378 -2.80 -7.00 -20.83
CA SER A 378 -1.80 -7.24 -21.87
C SER A 378 -1.62 -6.01 -22.77
N TYR A 379 -2.66 -5.22 -22.96
CA TYR A 379 -2.61 -3.96 -23.73
C TYR A 379 -1.69 -2.94 -23.08
N PHE A 380 -1.71 -2.83 -21.75
CA PHE A 380 -0.87 -1.88 -21.01
C PHE A 380 0.47 -2.47 -20.56
N ASN A 381 0.69 -3.78 -20.74
CA ASN A 381 1.92 -4.44 -20.33
C ASN A 381 3.10 -3.99 -21.19
N PRO A 382 4.11 -3.30 -20.61
CA PRO A 382 5.29 -2.86 -21.36
C PRO A 382 6.27 -4.00 -21.65
N MET A 383 6.02 -5.19 -21.07
CA MET A 383 6.88 -6.36 -21.19
C MET A 383 6.43 -7.25 -22.35
N GLY A 384 7.37 -7.87 -23.04
CA GLY A 384 7.08 -8.75 -24.17
C GLY A 384 6.45 -10.08 -23.78
N SER A 385 6.58 -10.49 -22.51
CA SER A 385 6.04 -11.73 -21.98
C SER A 385 6.00 -11.74 -20.44
N PRO A 386 5.22 -12.66 -19.82
CA PRO A 386 5.24 -12.86 -18.36
C PRO A 386 6.63 -13.23 -17.83
N VAL A 387 7.41 -14.01 -18.59
CA VAL A 387 8.78 -14.40 -18.22
C VAL A 387 9.72 -13.18 -18.21
N GLU A 388 9.56 -12.28 -19.17
CA GLU A 388 10.35 -11.04 -19.21
C GLU A 388 9.96 -10.10 -18.05
N ALA A 389 8.68 -9.97 -17.75
CA ALA A 389 8.19 -9.22 -16.60
C ALA A 389 8.81 -9.75 -15.29
N PHE A 390 8.79 -11.08 -15.10
CA PHE A 390 9.44 -11.75 -13.98
C PHE A 390 10.94 -11.44 -13.91
N ALA A 391 11.66 -11.57 -15.03
CA ALA A 391 13.10 -11.37 -15.07
C ALA A 391 13.51 -9.92 -14.76
N VAL A 392 12.74 -8.93 -15.24
CA VAL A 392 12.99 -7.50 -14.95
C VAL A 392 12.69 -7.20 -13.48
N TYR A 393 11.52 -7.61 -13.01
CA TYR A 393 11.07 -7.35 -11.64
C TYR A 393 12.01 -8.00 -10.62
N SER A 394 12.37 -9.27 -10.80
CA SER A 394 13.29 -9.98 -9.90
C SER A 394 14.68 -9.34 -9.84
N ARG A 395 15.19 -8.82 -10.97
CA ARG A 395 16.47 -8.09 -10.98
C ARG A 395 16.40 -6.80 -10.17
N ILE A 396 15.30 -6.06 -10.30
CA ILE A 396 15.08 -4.81 -9.53
C ILE A 396 14.95 -5.12 -8.05
N LEU A 397 14.17 -6.14 -7.67
CA LEU A 397 14.04 -6.56 -6.27
C LEU A 397 15.39 -6.96 -5.68
N SER A 398 16.20 -7.75 -6.41
CA SER A 398 17.52 -8.16 -5.93
C SER A 398 18.49 -6.99 -5.78
N ASP A 399 18.44 -6.00 -6.68
CA ASP A 399 19.24 -4.77 -6.56
C ASP A 399 18.81 -3.94 -5.34
N LEU A 400 17.49 -3.79 -5.13
CA LEU A 400 16.96 -3.09 -3.97
C LEU A 400 17.35 -3.79 -2.66
N GLU A 401 17.21 -5.12 -2.58
CA GLU A 401 17.62 -5.92 -1.43
C GLU A 401 19.10 -5.71 -1.09
N ALA A 402 19.97 -5.78 -2.09
CA ALA A 402 21.40 -5.54 -1.91
C ALA A 402 21.69 -4.14 -1.34
N ARG A 403 20.97 -3.11 -1.79
CA ARG A 403 21.09 -1.74 -1.27
C ARG A 403 20.57 -1.60 0.16
N ILE A 404 19.47 -2.26 0.48
CA ILE A 404 18.94 -2.33 1.85
C ILE A 404 19.97 -2.94 2.78
N LEU A 405 20.60 -4.06 2.38
CA LEU A 405 21.64 -4.71 3.18
C LEU A 405 22.84 -3.79 3.42
N VAL A 406 23.34 -3.12 2.38
CA VAL A 406 24.41 -2.13 2.51
C VAL A 406 24.04 -0.99 3.45
N GLU A 407 22.78 -0.51 3.37
CA GLU A 407 22.28 0.55 4.27
C GLU A 407 22.25 0.07 5.73
N LEU A 408 21.75 -1.15 5.98
CA LEU A 408 21.68 -1.74 7.32
C LEU A 408 23.04 -2.00 7.95
N GLU A 409 24.10 -2.15 7.17
CA GLU A 409 25.47 -2.34 7.64
C GLU A 409 26.17 -1.03 8.01
N LYS A 410 25.60 0.13 7.72
CA LYS A 410 26.19 1.42 8.09
C LYS A 410 26.40 1.53 9.60
N PRO A 411 27.57 2.04 10.03
CA PRO A 411 27.89 2.16 11.45
C PRO A 411 26.84 2.94 12.25
N GLU A 412 26.24 3.98 11.67
CA GLU A 412 25.24 4.83 12.29
C GLU A 412 23.93 4.07 12.58
N LEU A 413 23.45 3.29 11.62
CA LEU A 413 22.25 2.46 11.77
C LEU A 413 22.50 1.29 12.72
N THR A 414 23.66 0.67 12.61
CA THR A 414 24.10 -0.38 13.53
C THR A 414 24.14 0.16 14.97
N ALA A 415 24.68 1.36 15.18
CA ALA A 415 24.72 1.99 16.50
C ALA A 415 23.31 2.36 17.01
N LYS A 416 22.43 2.94 16.17
CA LYS A 416 21.03 3.22 16.52
C LYS A 416 20.29 1.95 16.93
N ARG A 417 20.47 0.85 16.17
CA ARG A 417 19.88 -0.45 16.48
C ARG A 417 20.33 -0.99 17.83
N MET A 418 21.60 -0.84 18.20
CA MET A 418 22.13 -1.27 19.49
C MET A 418 21.61 -0.42 20.66
N LEU A 419 21.40 0.88 20.44
CA LEU A 419 20.90 1.82 21.46
C LEU A 419 19.37 1.82 21.61
N ARG A 420 18.61 1.18 20.70
CA ARG A 420 17.14 1.20 20.72
C ARG A 420 16.55 0.64 22.01
N ARG A 421 15.34 1.08 22.34
CA ARG A 421 14.52 0.41 23.33
C ARG A 421 13.96 -0.91 22.73
N LEU A 422 14.14 -2.00 23.45
CA LEU A 422 13.68 -3.32 23.02
C LEU A 422 12.18 -3.51 23.32
N PRO A 423 11.45 -4.29 22.50
CA PRO A 423 10.05 -4.63 22.74
C PRO A 423 9.84 -5.37 24.09
N ILE A 424 8.59 -5.33 24.57
CA ILE A 424 8.14 -6.14 25.71
C ILE A 424 8.42 -7.62 25.38
N GLY A 425 9.05 -8.35 26.32
CA GLY A 425 9.44 -9.75 26.14
C GLY A 425 10.87 -9.95 25.59
N LYS A 426 11.57 -8.90 25.15
CA LYS A 426 12.99 -8.95 24.77
C LYS A 426 13.92 -8.27 25.79
N GLY A 427 13.37 -7.76 26.88
CA GLY A 427 14.13 -7.18 27.99
C GLY A 427 14.99 -8.20 28.73
N PHE A 428 15.97 -7.68 29.49
CA PHE A 428 16.78 -8.49 30.40
C PHE A 428 16.21 -8.39 31.81
N THR A 429 15.82 -9.54 32.40
CA THR A 429 15.34 -9.62 33.79
C THR A 429 16.48 -10.05 34.71
N PHE A 430 16.70 -9.29 35.78
CA PHE A 430 17.71 -9.59 36.79
C PHE A 430 17.18 -10.61 37.81
N PHE A 431 18.01 -11.60 38.15
CA PHE A 431 17.76 -12.60 39.18
C PHE A 431 18.86 -12.59 40.23
N TYR A 432 18.54 -12.86 41.47
CA TYR A 432 19.51 -13.08 42.53
C TYR A 432 20.13 -14.47 42.47
N GLU A 433 19.31 -15.47 42.14
CA GLU A 433 19.63 -16.86 41.95
C GLU A 433 18.56 -17.56 41.08
N PHE A 434 18.70 -18.82 40.78
CA PHE A 434 17.71 -19.56 39.98
C PHE A 434 16.31 -19.41 40.57
N ALA A 435 15.32 -19.10 39.73
CA ALA A 435 13.90 -18.90 40.09
C ALA A 435 13.61 -17.77 41.12
N ARG A 436 14.59 -16.88 41.43
CA ARG A 436 14.40 -15.76 42.35
C ARG A 436 14.62 -14.41 41.65
N PRO A 437 13.60 -13.87 40.97
CA PRO A 437 13.72 -12.61 40.24
C PRO A 437 13.92 -11.42 41.20
N SER A 438 14.65 -10.42 40.75
CA SER A 438 14.82 -9.17 41.49
C SER A 438 13.67 -8.18 41.33
N GLY A 439 12.73 -8.45 40.40
CA GLY A 439 11.68 -7.51 39.97
C GLY A 439 12.16 -6.44 39.00
N LEU A 440 13.43 -6.46 38.59
CA LEU A 440 14.01 -5.48 37.67
C LEU A 440 14.14 -6.08 36.27
N THR A 441 13.49 -5.46 35.28
CA THR A 441 13.63 -5.80 33.87
C THR A 441 14.01 -4.53 33.10
N VAL A 442 14.98 -4.63 32.21
CA VAL A 442 15.51 -3.52 31.42
C VAL A 442 15.36 -3.81 29.93
N HIS A 443 15.10 -2.76 29.17
CA HIS A 443 14.80 -2.85 27.76
C HIS A 443 15.77 -2.10 26.84
N SER A 444 16.85 -1.52 27.40
CA SER A 444 17.89 -0.85 26.62
C SER A 444 19.26 -0.96 27.29
N LEU A 445 20.34 -0.66 26.53
CA LEU A 445 21.69 -0.58 27.09
C LEU A 445 21.80 0.50 28.17
N GLU A 446 21.06 1.59 28.05
CA GLU A 446 21.05 2.68 29.03
C GLU A 446 20.36 2.28 30.33
N GLU A 447 19.20 1.62 30.22
CA GLU A 447 18.49 1.05 31.39
C GLU A 447 19.34 -0.02 32.07
N PHE A 448 20.02 -0.87 31.28
CA PHE A 448 20.91 -1.90 31.79
C PHE A 448 22.09 -1.25 32.58
N TYR A 449 22.73 -0.22 32.02
CA TYR A 449 23.78 0.53 32.68
C TYR A 449 23.28 1.19 33.96
N ALA A 450 22.11 1.82 33.93
CA ALA A 450 21.53 2.46 35.12
C ALA A 450 21.25 1.44 36.23
N THR A 451 20.68 0.28 35.88
CA THR A 451 20.37 -0.79 36.81
C THR A 451 21.63 -1.42 37.41
N LEU A 452 22.71 -1.57 36.64
CA LEU A 452 23.99 -2.05 37.17
C LEU A 452 24.57 -1.18 38.28
N LYS A 453 24.19 0.11 38.39
CA LYS A 453 24.63 0.99 39.48
C LYS A 453 24.00 0.60 40.81
N THR A 454 22.76 0.15 40.80
CA THR A 454 21.94 -0.02 42.01
C THR A 454 21.65 -1.46 42.38
N VAL A 455 21.55 -2.37 41.39
CA VAL A 455 21.20 -3.78 41.62
C VAL A 455 22.21 -4.45 42.56
N ASP A 456 21.76 -5.40 43.38
CA ASP A 456 22.64 -6.13 44.30
C ASP A 456 23.78 -6.85 43.56
N THR A 457 24.96 -6.88 44.18
CA THR A 457 26.15 -7.52 43.59
C THR A 457 26.03 -9.03 43.46
N SER A 458 25.15 -9.67 44.24
CA SER A 458 24.85 -11.08 44.10
C SER A 458 24.19 -11.37 42.75
N SER A 459 23.25 -10.50 42.33
CA SER A 459 22.59 -10.61 41.00
C SER A 459 23.62 -10.42 39.87
N ILE A 460 24.50 -9.44 39.98
CA ILE A 460 25.56 -9.23 38.95
C ILE A 460 26.42 -10.48 38.82
N ARG A 461 26.83 -11.07 39.97
CA ARG A 461 27.67 -12.26 40.01
C ARG A 461 26.93 -13.46 39.38
N PHE A 462 25.66 -13.67 39.73
CA PHE A 462 24.84 -14.74 39.20
C PHE A 462 24.81 -14.73 37.69
N HIS A 463 24.53 -13.58 37.08
CA HIS A 463 24.41 -13.45 35.64
C HIS A 463 25.72 -13.51 34.88
N ILE A 464 26.80 -12.93 35.44
CA ILE A 464 28.12 -12.95 34.80
C ILE A 464 28.73 -14.37 34.82
N GLU A 465 28.53 -15.13 35.89
CA GLU A 465 28.99 -16.52 35.99
C GLU A 465 28.26 -17.46 35.02
N LYS A 466 27.00 -17.17 34.72
CA LYS A 466 26.19 -17.91 33.76
C LYS A 466 26.31 -17.46 32.32
N GLY A 467 26.97 -16.32 32.05
CA GLY A 467 27.06 -15.74 30.70
C GLY A 467 25.74 -15.19 30.17
N ASP A 468 24.80 -14.82 31.05
CA ASP A 468 23.49 -14.31 30.65
C ASP A 468 23.59 -12.93 30.01
N PHE A 469 24.44 -12.04 30.56
CA PHE A 469 24.68 -10.70 30.00
C PHE A 469 25.22 -10.79 28.58
N GLU A 470 26.21 -11.64 28.36
CA GLU A 470 26.87 -11.84 27.08
C GLU A 470 25.91 -12.41 26.03
N ARG A 471 25.05 -13.37 26.41
CA ARG A 471 24.03 -13.92 25.52
C ARG A 471 22.99 -12.89 25.13
N TRP A 472 22.47 -12.12 26.08
CA TRP A 472 21.49 -11.08 25.82
C TRP A 472 22.06 -9.97 24.91
N LEU A 473 23.29 -9.51 25.21
CA LEU A 473 23.97 -8.51 24.39
C LEU A 473 24.21 -9.00 22.95
N ARG A 474 24.60 -10.26 22.78
CA ARG A 474 24.89 -10.85 21.46
C ARG A 474 23.62 -11.12 20.66
N GLN A 475 22.64 -11.79 21.27
CA GLN A 475 21.50 -12.35 20.56
C GLN A 475 20.31 -11.39 20.46
N VAL A 476 20.14 -10.50 21.42
CA VAL A 476 18.97 -9.61 21.50
C VAL A 476 19.34 -8.16 21.16
N VAL A 477 20.39 -7.61 21.77
CA VAL A 477 20.86 -6.25 21.47
C VAL A 477 21.61 -6.20 20.14
N GLY A 478 22.41 -7.24 19.84
CA GLY A 478 23.22 -7.35 18.64
C GLY A 478 24.64 -6.74 18.80
N ASP A 479 25.06 -6.38 20.03
CA ASP A 479 26.40 -5.81 20.28
C ASP A 479 27.42 -6.91 20.59
N ILE A 480 27.98 -7.52 19.53
CA ILE A 480 29.00 -8.58 19.62
C ILE A 480 30.28 -8.05 20.32
N LYS A 481 30.66 -6.80 20.05
CA LYS A 481 31.85 -6.19 20.64
C LYS A 481 31.73 -6.09 22.18
N LEU A 482 30.62 -5.55 22.65
CA LEU A 482 30.32 -5.45 24.08
C LEU A 482 30.20 -6.83 24.74
N SER A 483 29.50 -7.77 24.08
CA SER A 483 29.39 -9.15 24.54
C SER A 483 30.77 -9.80 24.77
N ASN A 484 31.70 -9.67 23.81
CA ASN A 484 33.06 -10.21 23.93
C ASN A 484 33.85 -9.53 25.07
N GLU A 485 33.65 -8.22 25.29
CA GLU A 485 34.28 -7.51 26.38
C GLU A 485 33.80 -8.00 27.76
N LEU A 486 32.49 -8.26 27.91
CA LEU A 486 31.92 -8.83 29.13
C LEU A 486 32.45 -10.26 29.38
N THR A 487 32.52 -11.08 28.32
CA THR A 487 33.16 -12.41 28.41
C THR A 487 34.60 -12.32 28.93
N ASN A 488 35.36 -11.32 28.48
CA ASN A 488 36.71 -11.11 28.98
C ASN A 488 36.76 -10.63 30.45
N ILE A 489 35.75 -9.89 30.91
CA ILE A 489 35.60 -9.49 32.32
C ILE A 489 35.26 -10.72 33.17
N SER A 490 34.35 -11.57 32.75
CA SER A 490 33.98 -12.82 33.43
C SER A 490 35.19 -13.73 33.70
N LYS A 491 36.08 -13.88 32.71
CA LYS A 491 37.33 -14.67 32.84
C LYS A 491 38.28 -14.16 33.92
N LYS A 492 38.24 -12.85 34.27
CA LYS A 492 39.11 -12.24 35.28
C LYS A 492 38.70 -12.54 36.72
N ARG A 493 37.59 -13.23 36.96
CA ARG A 493 37.07 -13.63 38.27
C ARG A 493 36.96 -12.50 39.30
N LEU A 494 36.71 -11.28 38.86
CA LEU A 494 36.48 -10.11 39.73
C LEU A 494 35.19 -10.32 40.56
N ARG A 495 35.16 -9.75 41.77
CA ARG A 495 34.01 -9.88 42.69
C ARG A 495 33.56 -8.52 43.25
N GLY A 496 32.31 -8.45 43.72
CA GLY A 496 31.78 -7.31 44.47
C GLY A 496 31.96 -5.96 43.78
N LYS A 497 32.43 -4.97 44.51
CA LYS A 497 32.61 -3.60 43.99
C LYS A 497 33.57 -3.50 42.80
N ALA A 498 34.61 -4.34 42.74
CA ALA A 498 35.57 -4.34 41.63
C ALA A 498 34.94 -4.84 40.31
N LEU A 499 34.10 -5.89 40.36
CA LEU A 499 33.35 -6.39 39.21
C LEU A 499 32.38 -5.33 38.71
N ARG A 500 31.55 -4.75 39.60
CA ARG A 500 30.61 -3.68 39.25
C ARG A 500 31.32 -2.47 38.60
N LYS A 501 32.41 -1.98 39.20
CA LYS A 501 33.18 -0.86 38.63
C LYS A 501 33.66 -1.16 37.22
N ARG A 502 34.14 -2.36 36.97
CA ARG A 502 34.64 -2.76 35.64
C ARG A 502 33.53 -2.85 34.60
N LEU A 503 32.38 -3.44 34.97
CA LEU A 503 31.21 -3.53 34.08
C LEU A 503 30.70 -2.12 33.74
N LEU A 504 30.51 -1.25 34.75
CA LEU A 504 30.03 0.12 34.53
C LEU A 504 30.96 0.91 33.59
N ALA A 505 32.27 0.86 33.81
CA ALA A 505 33.23 1.53 32.94
C ALA A 505 33.22 1.02 31.51
N THR A 506 33.01 -0.28 31.31
CA THR A 506 32.91 -0.90 29.98
C THR A 506 31.62 -0.49 29.27
N MET A 507 30.49 -0.55 29.97
CA MET A 507 29.18 -0.13 29.44
C MET A 507 29.17 1.37 29.09
N GLU A 508 29.62 2.23 29.99
CA GLU A 508 29.64 3.67 29.78
C GLU A 508 30.46 4.07 28.55
N ARG A 509 31.65 3.49 28.42
CA ARG A 509 32.52 3.71 27.25
C ARG A 509 31.83 3.28 25.96
N ARG A 510 31.17 2.11 25.98
CA ARG A 510 30.49 1.59 24.78
C ARG A 510 29.28 2.41 24.40
N ILE A 511 28.44 2.79 25.36
CA ILE A 511 27.28 3.66 25.11
C ILE A 511 27.72 5.02 24.53
N LYS A 512 28.79 5.61 25.09
CA LYS A 512 29.35 6.86 24.57
C LYS A 512 29.91 6.72 23.15
N GLU A 513 30.58 5.59 22.85
CA GLU A 513 31.06 5.27 21.49
C GLU A 513 29.89 5.20 20.51
N LEU A 514 28.84 4.45 20.85
CA LEU A 514 27.66 4.31 20.02
C LEU A 514 26.92 5.64 19.79
N LYS A 515 26.74 6.44 20.83
CA LYS A 515 26.16 7.79 20.72
C LYS A 515 27.00 8.70 19.83
N GLY A 516 28.33 8.68 19.98
CA GLY A 516 29.22 9.45 19.12
C GLY A 516 29.12 9.09 17.65
N ILE A 517 28.87 7.81 17.34
CA ILE A 517 28.61 7.35 15.95
C ILE A 517 27.27 7.91 15.46
N THR A 518 26.21 7.84 16.26
CA THR A 518 24.86 8.30 15.85
C THR A 518 24.75 9.83 15.72
N GLU A 519 25.57 10.58 16.43
CA GLU A 519 25.60 12.06 16.41
C GLU A 519 26.59 12.64 15.40
N GLY A 520 27.23 11.81 14.58
CA GLY A 520 28.22 12.24 13.58
C GLY A 520 29.54 12.78 14.19
N THR A 521 29.70 12.69 15.51
CA THR A 521 30.93 13.03 16.21
C THR A 521 31.94 11.88 16.17
N SER A 522 32.34 11.46 14.94
CA SER A 522 33.44 10.52 14.79
C SER A 522 34.72 11.17 15.36
N VAL A 523 35.23 10.61 16.42
CA VAL A 523 36.59 10.90 16.87
C VAL A 523 37.51 10.51 15.71
N ARG A 524 37.85 11.48 14.89
CA ARG A 524 38.97 11.35 13.94
C ARG A 524 40.19 11.03 14.77
N THR A 525 40.53 9.78 14.90
CA THR A 525 41.85 9.35 15.37
C THR A 525 42.86 9.94 14.40
N LYS A 526 43.50 11.04 14.82
CA LYS A 526 44.64 11.65 14.14
C LYS A 526 45.77 10.62 14.14
N HIS A 527 45.84 9.78 13.14
CA HIS A 527 47.09 9.13 12.77
C HIS A 527 47.95 10.22 12.13
N ARG A 528 48.77 10.90 12.98
CA ARG A 528 49.95 11.66 12.55
C ARG A 528 50.92 10.68 11.89
N ARG A 529 50.86 10.56 10.58
CA ARG A 529 52.02 10.12 9.79
C ARG A 529 53.08 11.22 9.91
N ARG A 530 54.08 10.98 10.72
CA ARG A 530 55.39 11.67 10.63
C ARG A 530 55.97 11.28 9.26
N LEU A 531 55.92 12.17 8.31
CA LEU A 531 56.82 12.17 7.17
C LEU A 531 58.20 12.55 7.73
N LYS A 532 59.13 11.61 7.79
CA LYS A 532 60.55 11.87 7.87
C LYS A 532 61.00 12.38 6.51
N THR A 533 61.40 13.63 6.46
CA THR A 533 62.30 14.20 5.47
C THR A 533 63.65 13.53 5.58
N THR A 534 64.14 12.95 4.55
CA THR A 534 65.51 13.04 3.99
C THR A 534 65.41 12.76 2.51
#